data_2266c34502d69260f34179cba1df8813
#
_entry.id   2266c34502d69260f34179cba1df8813
#
_cell.length_a   1.000
_cell.length_b   1.000
_cell.length_c   1.000
_cell.angle_alpha   90.00
_cell.angle_beta   90.00
_cell.angle_gamma   90.00
#
_symmetry.space_group_name_H-M   'P 1'
#
loop_
_entity.id
_entity.type
_entity.pdbx_description
1 polymer ?
#
loop_
_entity_poly.entity_id
_entity_poly.type
_entity_poly.pdbx_seq_one_letter_code
_entity_poly.pdbx_strand_id
1 'polypeptide(L)'
;MYLNRTLRLVPTTKVRDRATYVIRRASAQAQLGEADHAASLLAEAIPLIREAPSERNLRRVVRARQRLPFTKIDPRARALDAQLATLGA
;
A
#
# COMPACT_ATOMS: atom_id res chain seq x y z
N MET A 1 2.33 -26.56 12.18
CA MET A 1 1.60 -26.95 10.99
C MET A 1 0.19 -26.39 10.95
N TYR A 2 -0.58 -26.58 12.00
CA TYR A 2 -1.92 -26.01 12.07
C TYR A 2 -1.94 -24.50 12.02
N LEU A 3 -0.97 -23.86 12.68
CA LEU A 3 -0.90 -22.41 12.70
C LEU A 3 -0.71 -21.84 11.30
N ASN A 4 0.13 -22.48 10.50
CA ASN A 4 0.35 -22.05 9.13
C ASN A 4 -0.91 -22.20 8.28
N ARG A 5 -1.64 -23.30 8.48
CA ARG A 5 -2.92 -23.49 7.81
C ARG A 5 -3.92 -22.42 8.19
N THR A 6 -4.01 -22.13 9.48
CA THR A 6 -4.95 -21.13 9.98
C THR A 6 -4.65 -19.77 9.35
N LEU A 7 -3.37 -19.40 9.25
CA LEU A 7 -2.99 -18.15 8.62
C LEU A 7 -3.34 -18.11 7.14
N ARG A 8 -3.23 -19.26 6.45
CA ARG A 8 -3.58 -19.37 5.03
C ARG A 8 -5.06 -19.29 4.77
N LEU A 9 -5.87 -19.55 5.79
CA LEU A 9 -7.31 -19.52 5.68
C LEU A 9 -7.90 -18.12 5.87
N VAL A 10 -7.06 -17.10 6.10
CA VAL A 10 -7.55 -15.72 6.15
C VAL A 10 -8.13 -15.39 4.78
N PRO A 11 -9.42 -15.03 4.72
CA PRO A 11 -10.05 -14.73 3.43
C PRO A 11 -9.36 -13.61 2.70
N THR A 12 -9.19 -13.77 1.39
CA THR A 12 -8.57 -12.73 0.55
C THR A 12 -9.38 -11.43 0.60
N THR A 13 -10.69 -11.52 0.81
CA THR A 13 -11.53 -10.33 0.96
C THR A 13 -11.11 -9.49 2.16
N LYS A 14 -10.74 -10.13 3.28
CA LYS A 14 -10.27 -9.40 4.45
C LYS A 14 -8.94 -8.72 4.20
N VAL A 15 -8.04 -9.37 3.48
CA VAL A 15 -6.75 -8.78 3.13
C VAL A 15 -6.95 -7.59 2.20
N ARG A 16 -7.83 -7.70 1.22
CA ARG A 16 -8.19 -6.60 0.32
C ARG A 16 -8.80 -5.43 1.07
N ASP A 17 -9.70 -5.72 1.99
CA ASP A 17 -10.35 -4.68 2.80
C ASP A 17 -9.34 -3.95 3.67
N ARG A 18 -8.39 -4.70 4.23
CA ARG A 18 -7.32 -4.09 5.02
C ARG A 18 -6.45 -3.19 4.16
N ALA A 19 -6.09 -3.64 2.96
CA ALA A 19 -5.32 -2.82 2.02
C ALA A 19 -6.07 -1.52 1.70
N THR A 20 -7.36 -1.63 1.41
CA THR A 20 -8.21 -0.47 1.14
C THR A 20 -8.21 0.49 2.31
N TYR A 21 -8.36 -0.02 3.53
CA TYR A 21 -8.37 0.78 4.74
C TYR A 21 -7.04 1.53 4.93
N VAL A 22 -5.92 0.82 4.76
CA VAL A 22 -4.59 1.40 4.91
C VAL A 22 -4.36 2.50 3.87
N ILE A 23 -4.77 2.28 2.61
CA ILE A 23 -4.63 3.27 1.56
C ILE A 23 -5.46 4.52 1.86
N ARG A 24 -6.68 4.34 2.36
CA ARG A 24 -7.53 5.47 2.76
C ARG A 24 -6.91 6.27 3.87
N ARG A 25 -6.31 5.59 4.85
CA ARG A 25 -5.60 6.28 5.93
C ARG A 25 -4.41 7.06 5.38
N ALA A 26 -3.67 6.48 4.43
CA ALA A 26 -2.56 7.17 3.80
C ALA A 26 -3.03 8.46 3.11
N SER A 27 -4.14 8.38 2.38
CA SER A 27 -4.70 9.56 1.70
C SER A 27 -5.10 10.64 2.70
N ALA A 28 -5.70 10.24 3.83
CA ALA A 28 -6.09 11.18 4.87
C ALA A 28 -4.87 11.87 5.49
N GLN A 29 -3.82 11.11 5.76
CA GLN A 29 -2.58 11.67 6.31
C GLN A 29 -1.92 12.63 5.33
N ALA A 30 -1.93 12.29 4.04
CA ALA A 30 -1.40 13.17 3.01
C ALA A 30 -2.14 14.51 2.97
N GLN A 31 -3.46 14.47 3.11
CA GLN A 31 -4.27 15.69 3.14
C GLN A 31 -3.96 16.55 4.36
N LEU A 32 -3.53 15.94 5.44
CA LEU A 32 -3.14 16.65 6.67
C LEU A 32 -1.70 17.18 6.61
N GLY A 33 -1.01 16.97 5.47
CA GLY A 33 0.37 17.37 5.34
C GLY A 33 1.38 16.40 5.95
N GLU A 34 0.92 15.23 6.37
CA GLU A 34 1.76 14.20 6.99
C GLU A 34 2.29 13.23 5.92
N ALA A 35 3.13 13.77 5.02
CA ALA A 35 3.61 13.01 3.86
C ALA A 35 4.44 11.79 4.25
N ASP A 36 5.28 11.89 5.29
CA ASP A 36 6.08 10.75 5.73
C ASP A 36 5.22 9.63 6.27
N HIS A 37 4.21 9.98 7.07
CA HIS A 37 3.28 8.99 7.60
C HIS A 37 2.47 8.35 6.48
N ALA A 38 2.02 9.16 5.53
CA ALA A 38 1.30 8.66 4.36
C ALA A 38 2.16 7.67 3.57
N ALA A 39 3.44 7.98 3.33
CA ALA A 39 4.35 7.09 2.63
C ALA A 39 4.54 5.76 3.37
N SER A 40 4.65 5.80 4.69
CA SER A 40 4.76 4.60 5.52
C SER A 40 3.52 3.71 5.39
N LEU A 41 2.33 4.32 5.38
CA LEU A 41 1.08 3.59 5.22
C LEU A 41 0.98 2.95 3.82
N LEU A 42 1.41 3.66 2.77
CA LEU A 42 1.42 3.09 1.43
C LEU A 42 2.38 1.90 1.35
N ALA A 43 3.55 2.00 1.99
CA ALA A 43 4.49 0.89 2.07
C ALA A 43 3.88 -0.33 2.78
N GLU A 44 3.05 -0.08 3.78
CA GLU A 44 2.33 -1.12 4.51
C GLU A 44 1.26 -1.80 3.64
N ALA A 45 0.63 -1.04 2.75
CA ALA A 45 -0.42 -1.57 1.87
C ALA A 45 0.13 -2.48 0.77
N ILE A 46 1.35 -2.24 0.31
CA ILE A 46 1.91 -2.96 -0.83
C ILE A 46 1.98 -4.48 -0.61
N PRO A 47 2.50 -4.99 0.52
CA PRO A 47 2.47 -6.44 0.76
C PRO A 47 1.07 -7.02 0.78
N LEU A 48 0.09 -6.26 1.26
CA LEU A 48 -1.30 -6.70 1.29
C LEU A 48 -1.87 -6.84 -0.12
N ILE A 49 -1.55 -5.91 -1.00
CA ILE A 49 -1.96 -5.97 -2.40
C ILE A 49 -1.29 -7.17 -3.10
N ARG A 50 -0.02 -7.44 -2.76
CA ARG A 50 0.70 -8.58 -3.31
C ARG A 50 0.05 -9.90 -2.88
N GLU A 51 -0.38 -9.98 -1.62
CA GLU A 51 -1.02 -11.17 -1.08
C GLU A 51 -2.41 -11.40 -1.65
N ALA A 52 -3.19 -10.34 -1.80
CA ALA A 52 -4.55 -10.40 -2.35
C ALA A 52 -4.68 -9.38 -3.48
N PRO A 53 -4.23 -9.72 -4.69
CA PRO A 53 -4.21 -8.78 -5.82
C PRO A 53 -5.59 -8.19 -6.12
N SER A 54 -5.61 -6.89 -6.36
CA SER A 54 -6.81 -6.15 -6.69
C SER A 54 -6.41 -4.97 -7.57
N GLU A 55 -6.94 -4.94 -8.79
CA GLU A 55 -6.66 -3.82 -9.70
C GLU A 55 -7.10 -2.48 -9.11
N ARG A 56 -8.21 -2.51 -8.39
CA ARG A 56 -8.74 -1.30 -7.74
C ARG A 56 -7.76 -0.77 -6.71
N ASN A 57 -7.24 -1.64 -5.85
CA ASN A 57 -6.26 -1.24 -4.84
C ASN A 57 -4.93 -0.85 -5.47
N LEU A 58 -4.52 -1.53 -6.52
CA LEU A 58 -3.31 -1.17 -7.27
C LEU A 58 -3.43 0.27 -7.79
N ARG A 59 -4.54 0.60 -8.44
CA ARG A 59 -4.78 1.95 -8.95
C ARG A 59 -4.83 2.97 -7.82
N ARG A 60 -5.43 2.61 -6.69
CA ARG A 60 -5.52 3.49 -5.53
C ARG A 60 -4.15 3.82 -4.95
N VAL A 61 -3.30 2.80 -4.80
CA VAL A 61 -1.97 3.01 -4.21
C VAL A 61 -1.07 3.82 -5.15
N VAL A 62 -1.15 3.59 -6.45
CA VAL A 62 -0.41 4.37 -7.43
C VAL A 62 -0.86 5.83 -7.41
N ARG A 63 -2.16 6.05 -7.39
CA ARG A 63 -2.71 7.42 -7.34
C ARG A 63 -2.32 8.14 -6.05
N ALA A 64 -2.37 7.43 -4.93
CA ALA A 64 -1.97 8.00 -3.64
C ALA A 64 -0.50 8.39 -3.65
N ARG A 65 0.36 7.54 -4.25
CA ARG A 65 1.78 7.85 -4.41
C ARG A 65 1.99 9.14 -5.21
N GLN A 66 1.25 9.31 -6.29
CA GLN A 66 1.38 10.47 -7.16
C GLN A 66 1.00 11.77 -6.45
N ARG A 67 0.17 11.70 -5.45
CA ARG A 67 -0.27 12.86 -4.66
C ARG A 67 0.72 13.28 -3.60
N LEU A 68 1.71 12.44 -3.28
CA LEU A 68 2.72 12.81 -2.30
C LEU A 68 3.65 13.87 -2.89
N PRO A 69 4.06 14.87 -2.10
CA PRO A 69 4.90 15.96 -2.57
C PRO A 69 6.39 15.59 -2.65
N PHE A 70 6.67 14.37 -3.06
CA PHE A 70 8.03 13.88 -3.18
C PHE A 70 8.50 13.97 -4.62
N THR A 71 9.69 14.48 -4.84
CA THR A 71 10.34 14.41 -6.15
C THR A 71 10.77 12.97 -6.42
N LYS A 72 11.04 12.65 -7.68
CA LYS A 72 11.47 11.29 -8.06
C LYS A 72 12.84 10.91 -7.46
N ILE A 73 13.66 11.89 -7.12
CA ILE A 73 14.98 11.65 -6.54
C ILE A 73 14.96 11.60 -5.02
N ASP A 74 13.82 11.92 -4.40
CA ASP A 74 13.68 11.82 -2.95
C ASP A 74 13.83 10.36 -2.52
N PRO A 75 14.70 10.06 -1.53
CA PRO A 75 14.88 8.67 -1.09
C PRO A 75 13.61 7.97 -0.68
N ARG A 76 12.66 8.71 -0.08
CA ARG A 76 11.37 8.14 0.33
C ARG A 76 10.55 7.72 -0.89
N ALA A 77 10.56 8.55 -1.92
CA ALA A 77 9.88 8.26 -3.17
C ALA A 77 10.52 7.06 -3.87
N ARG A 78 11.84 7.03 -3.93
CA ARG A 78 12.57 5.94 -4.58
C ARG A 78 12.31 4.60 -3.92
N ALA A 79 12.29 4.57 -2.59
CA ALA A 79 12.01 3.35 -1.84
C ALA A 79 10.59 2.86 -2.11
N LEU A 80 9.62 3.77 -2.09
CA LEU A 80 8.22 3.45 -2.33
C LEU A 80 7.99 3.00 -3.78
N ASP A 81 8.60 3.70 -4.74
CA ASP A 81 8.47 3.38 -6.16
C ASP A 81 9.09 2.00 -6.48
N ALA A 82 10.20 1.66 -5.81
CA ALA A 82 10.80 0.33 -5.96
C ALA A 82 9.84 -0.77 -5.48
N GLN A 83 9.15 -0.54 -4.38
CA GLN A 83 8.16 -1.49 -3.88
C GLN A 83 6.94 -1.59 -4.80
N LEU A 84 6.48 -0.45 -5.33
CA LEU A 84 5.37 -0.44 -6.28
C LEU A 84 5.70 -1.23 -7.55
N ALA A 85 6.95 -1.16 -8.00
CA ALA A 85 7.39 -1.90 -9.18
C ALA A 85 7.21 -3.42 -8.99
N THR A 86 7.27 -3.92 -7.77
CA THR A 86 7.07 -5.35 -7.50
C THR A 86 5.62 -5.79 -7.72
N LEU A 87 4.69 -4.85 -7.82
CA LEU A 87 3.29 -5.15 -8.09
C LEU A 87 2.97 -5.17 -9.59
N GLY A 88 3.96 -4.94 -10.43
CA GLY A 88 3.76 -4.90 -11.87
C GLY A 88 3.14 -3.58 -12.35
N ALA A 89 3.23 -2.58 -11.53
CA ALA A 89 2.65 -1.27 -11.86
C ALA A 89 3.58 -0.45 -12.75
#